data_4faefcc62b14e1e224a4334ac2b7902f
#
_entry.id   4faefcc62b14e1e224a4334ac2b7902f
#
_cell.length_a   1.000
_cell.length_b   1.000
_cell.length_c   1.000
_cell.angle_alpha   90.00
_cell.angle_beta   90.00
_cell.angle_gamma   90.00
#
_symmetry.space_group_name_H-M   'P 1'
#
loop_
_entity.id
_entity.type
_entity.pdbx_description
1 polymer ?
#
loop_
_entity_poly.entity_id
_entity_poly.type
_entity_poly.pdbx_seq_one_letter_code
_entity_poly.pdbx_strand_id
1 'polypeptide(L)'
;MTTQIIEAKNGRITEQMEYIAKKEGVSPEFVREKVASGRVVILKNNKRDDVIPTAVGEGMTVKINANIGTSMERSNVQQELDKVRIIEATGADVLMDLSTGSDIDGTRKQIIAATKLPIGTVPMYQ
;
A
#
# COMPACT_ATOMS: atom_id res chain seq x y z
N MET A 1 -20.77 2.18 1.75
CA MET A 1 -19.44 1.53 1.95
C MET A 1 -18.87 2.07 3.24
N THR A 2 -18.58 1.21 4.20
CA THR A 2 -17.98 1.60 5.49
C THR A 2 -16.47 1.66 5.38
N THR A 3 -15.81 2.48 6.20
CA THR A 3 -14.35 2.59 6.25
C THR A 3 -13.81 1.83 7.46
N GLN A 4 -12.52 1.46 7.43
CA GLN A 4 -11.88 0.78 8.56
C GLN A 4 -12.06 1.52 9.88
N ILE A 5 -11.95 2.86 9.88
CA ILE A 5 -12.13 3.67 11.08
C ILE A 5 -13.58 3.65 11.60
N ILE A 6 -14.58 3.62 10.71
CA ILE A 6 -15.99 3.52 11.10
C ILE A 6 -16.26 2.14 11.72
N GLU A 7 -15.79 1.06 11.11
CA GLU A 7 -15.92 -0.28 11.66
C GLU A 7 -15.27 -0.38 13.06
N ALA A 8 -14.03 0.12 13.17
CA ALA A 8 -13.28 0.12 14.42
C ALA A 8 -14.00 0.91 15.54
N LYS A 9 -14.54 2.10 15.23
CA LYS A 9 -15.32 2.93 16.19
C LYS A 9 -16.61 2.26 16.63
N ASN A 10 -17.21 1.43 15.76
CA ASN A 10 -18.40 0.64 16.09
C ASN A 10 -18.05 -0.68 16.83
N GLY A 11 -16.80 -0.85 17.25
CA GLY A 11 -16.35 -2.05 17.97
C GLY A 11 -16.14 -3.28 17.10
N ARG A 12 -16.22 -3.16 15.76
CA ARG A 12 -16.06 -4.29 14.85
C ARG A 12 -14.60 -4.46 14.44
N ILE A 13 -14.15 -5.71 14.44
CA ILE A 13 -12.87 -6.15 13.90
C ILE A 13 -13.12 -6.65 12.48
N THR A 14 -12.41 -6.09 11.51
CA THR A 14 -12.51 -6.48 10.11
C THR A 14 -11.48 -7.55 9.76
N GLU A 15 -11.67 -8.27 8.66
CA GLU A 15 -10.68 -9.23 8.14
C GLU A 15 -9.30 -8.60 7.94
N GLN A 16 -9.25 -7.32 7.53
CA GLN A 16 -8.01 -6.59 7.37
C GLN A 16 -7.31 -6.36 8.71
N MET A 17 -8.07 -6.07 9.79
CA MET A 17 -7.52 -5.91 11.13
C MET A 17 -6.99 -7.24 11.67
N GLU A 18 -7.69 -8.35 11.44
CA GLU A 18 -7.22 -9.70 11.80
C GLU A 18 -5.93 -10.08 11.06
N TYR A 19 -5.89 -9.80 9.74
CA TYR A 19 -4.70 -10.03 8.93
C TYR A 19 -3.50 -9.24 9.47
N ILE A 20 -3.69 -7.93 9.76
CA ILE A 20 -2.64 -7.08 10.31
C ILE A 20 -2.19 -7.58 11.68
N ALA A 21 -3.12 -7.93 12.57
CA ALA A 21 -2.81 -8.44 13.90
C ALA A 21 -1.88 -9.66 13.82
N LYS A 22 -2.19 -10.61 12.93
CA LYS A 22 -1.36 -11.79 12.70
C LYS A 22 0.03 -11.42 12.13
N LYS A 23 0.07 -10.50 11.15
CA LYS A 23 1.33 -10.06 10.51
C LYS A 23 2.25 -9.33 11.48
N GLU A 24 1.68 -8.47 12.33
CA GLU A 24 2.42 -7.62 13.27
C GLU A 24 2.68 -8.28 14.63
N GLY A 25 2.08 -9.45 14.90
CA GLY A 25 2.25 -10.16 16.17
C GLY A 25 1.54 -9.50 17.36
N VAL A 26 0.42 -8.81 17.10
CA VAL A 26 -0.40 -8.12 18.11
C VAL A 26 -1.84 -8.68 18.12
N SER A 27 -2.66 -8.29 19.11
CA SER A 27 -4.06 -8.73 19.13
C SER A 27 -4.93 -7.95 18.13
N PRO A 28 -6.00 -8.54 17.59
CA PRO A 28 -6.96 -7.84 16.74
C PRO A 28 -7.62 -6.65 17.44
N GLU A 29 -7.87 -6.74 18.73
CA GLU A 29 -8.42 -5.67 19.56
C GLU A 29 -7.47 -4.48 19.62
N PHE A 30 -6.16 -4.73 19.78
CA PHE A 30 -5.15 -3.68 19.75
C PHE A 30 -5.18 -2.92 18.42
N VAL A 31 -5.21 -3.64 17.28
CA VAL A 31 -5.30 -3.02 15.95
C VAL A 31 -6.57 -2.20 15.84
N ARG A 32 -7.74 -2.75 16.24
CA ARG A 32 -9.02 -2.04 16.21
C ARG A 32 -8.97 -0.74 17.03
N GLU A 33 -8.43 -0.78 18.25
CA GLU A 33 -8.33 0.39 19.13
C GLU A 33 -7.43 1.49 18.52
N LYS A 34 -6.30 1.11 17.95
CA LYS A 34 -5.38 2.04 17.29
C LYS A 34 -5.98 2.65 16.01
N VAL A 35 -6.74 1.87 15.24
CA VAL A 35 -7.49 2.38 14.07
C VAL A 35 -8.62 3.30 14.53
N ALA A 36 -9.40 2.92 15.55
CA ALA A 36 -10.50 3.73 16.08
C ALA A 36 -10.04 5.10 16.60
N SER A 37 -8.86 5.14 17.24
CA SER A 37 -8.24 6.37 17.73
C SER A 37 -7.48 7.18 16.68
N GLY A 38 -7.41 6.70 15.43
CA GLY A 38 -6.70 7.36 14.33
C GLY A 38 -5.16 7.29 14.43
N ARG A 39 -4.62 6.40 15.24
CA ARG A 39 -3.17 6.22 15.44
C ARG A 39 -2.56 5.17 14.52
N VAL A 40 -3.38 4.36 13.86
CA VAL A 40 -2.99 3.39 12.84
C VAL A 40 -3.91 3.53 11.64
N VAL A 41 -3.32 3.50 10.45
CA VAL A 41 -4.05 3.40 9.17
C VAL A 41 -3.75 2.07 8.52
N ILE A 42 -4.78 1.48 7.87
CA ILE A 42 -4.63 0.27 7.07
C ILE A 42 -4.73 0.65 5.59
N LEU A 43 -3.64 0.46 4.88
CA LEU A 43 -3.54 0.68 3.44
C LEU A 43 -4.12 -0.54 2.71
N LYS A 44 -5.27 -0.40 2.09
CA LYS A 44 -5.93 -1.41 1.27
C LYS A 44 -6.79 -0.72 0.24
N ASN A 45 -6.47 -0.89 -1.03
CA ASN A 45 -7.30 -0.38 -2.12
C ASN A 45 -8.62 -1.17 -2.15
N ASN A 46 -9.76 -0.48 -2.20
CA ASN A 46 -11.09 -1.08 -2.19
C ASN A 46 -11.60 -1.51 -3.58
N LYS A 47 -10.85 -1.19 -4.63
CA LYS A 47 -11.13 -1.60 -6.02
C LYS A 47 -10.23 -2.74 -6.50
N ARG A 48 -9.30 -3.18 -5.66
CA ARG A 48 -8.35 -4.26 -5.93
C ARG A 48 -8.41 -5.27 -4.79
N ASP A 49 -8.91 -6.46 -5.07
CA ASP A 49 -9.09 -7.51 -4.06
C ASP A 49 -7.75 -8.17 -3.68
N ASP A 50 -6.78 -8.16 -4.59
CA ASP A 50 -5.48 -8.80 -4.44
C ASP A 50 -4.44 -8.00 -3.62
N VAL A 51 -4.72 -6.74 -3.27
CA VAL A 51 -3.77 -5.92 -2.49
C VAL A 51 -3.61 -6.43 -1.07
N ILE A 52 -2.37 -6.65 -0.69
CA ILE A 52 -1.98 -7.07 0.67
C ILE A 52 -2.21 -5.91 1.65
N PRO A 53 -3.08 -6.07 2.67
CA PRO A 53 -3.26 -5.03 3.69
C PRO A 53 -1.94 -4.72 4.40
N THR A 54 -1.63 -3.44 4.54
CA THR A 54 -0.42 -2.98 5.25
C THR A 54 -0.81 -1.90 6.25
N ALA A 55 -0.43 -2.05 7.51
CA ALA A 55 -0.71 -1.08 8.56
C ALA A 55 0.51 -0.20 8.85
N VAL A 56 0.25 1.09 9.05
CA VAL A 56 1.26 2.08 9.44
C VAL A 56 0.75 2.85 10.65
N GLY A 57 1.59 3.01 11.65
CA GLY A 57 1.26 3.79 12.84
C GLY A 57 1.80 3.21 14.14
N GLU A 58 1.20 3.65 15.24
CA GLU A 58 1.66 3.36 16.60
C GLU A 58 1.58 1.87 16.92
N GLY A 59 2.71 1.29 17.33
CA GLY A 59 2.82 -0.12 17.71
C GLY A 59 2.97 -1.09 16.54
N MET A 60 3.03 -0.58 15.30
CA MET A 60 3.33 -1.39 14.11
C MET A 60 4.83 -1.39 13.82
N THR A 61 5.32 -2.44 13.16
CA THR A 61 6.69 -2.47 12.64
C THR A 61 6.92 -1.34 11.62
N VAL A 62 8.15 -0.86 11.50
CA VAL A 62 8.52 0.13 10.48
C VAL A 62 8.34 -0.47 9.08
N LYS A 63 7.71 0.29 8.18
CA LYS A 63 7.45 -0.13 6.80
C LYS A 63 8.43 0.49 5.83
N ILE A 64 8.87 -0.31 4.87
CA ILE A 64 9.75 0.14 3.78
C ILE A 64 8.87 0.56 2.61
N ASN A 65 8.95 1.85 2.26
CA ASN A 65 8.36 2.39 1.04
C ASN A 65 9.43 2.50 -0.05
N ALA A 66 9.31 1.71 -1.10
CA ALA A 66 10.24 1.70 -2.21
C ALA A 66 9.76 2.56 -3.37
N ASN A 67 10.64 3.40 -3.93
CA ASN A 67 10.31 4.33 -5.00
C ASN A 67 10.71 3.76 -6.36
N ILE A 68 9.83 3.91 -7.34
CA ILE A 68 10.08 3.67 -8.77
C ILE A 68 9.51 4.84 -9.59
N GLY A 69 9.74 4.85 -10.88
CA GLY A 69 9.09 5.79 -11.79
C GLY A 69 9.92 6.10 -13.03
N THR A 70 9.22 6.29 -14.14
CA THR A 70 9.80 6.78 -15.39
C THR A 70 10.10 8.28 -15.31
N SER A 71 11.08 8.76 -16.10
CA SER A 71 11.38 10.17 -16.27
C SER A 71 11.27 10.59 -17.75
N MET A 72 11.30 11.89 -18.02
CA MET A 72 11.28 12.38 -19.40
C MET A 72 12.48 11.88 -20.24
N GLU A 73 13.62 11.64 -19.58
CA GLU A 73 14.83 11.13 -20.24
C GLU A 73 14.87 9.60 -20.33
N ARG A 74 14.17 8.92 -19.42
CA ARG A 74 14.14 7.45 -19.32
C ARG A 74 12.72 6.97 -19.05
N SER A 75 11.96 6.76 -20.14
CA SER A 75 10.60 6.20 -20.08
C SER A 75 10.59 4.76 -20.59
N ASN A 76 11.16 3.84 -19.80
CA ASN A 76 11.13 2.42 -20.08
C ASN A 76 10.30 1.68 -19.03
N VAL A 77 9.05 1.40 -19.35
CA VAL A 77 8.12 0.71 -18.45
C VAL A 77 8.62 -0.68 -18.04
N GLN A 78 9.28 -1.40 -18.94
CA GLN A 78 9.80 -2.73 -18.60
C GLN A 78 10.85 -2.66 -17.48
N GLN A 79 11.72 -1.66 -17.49
CA GLN A 79 12.67 -1.46 -16.40
C GLN A 79 11.97 -1.17 -15.06
N GLU A 80 10.87 -0.42 -15.08
CA GLU A 80 10.09 -0.17 -13.86
C GLU A 80 9.40 -1.46 -13.36
N LEU A 81 8.90 -2.30 -14.26
CA LEU A 81 8.33 -3.61 -13.90
C LEU A 81 9.40 -4.57 -13.33
N ASP A 82 10.62 -4.53 -13.82
CA ASP A 82 11.72 -5.31 -13.26
C ASP A 82 12.11 -4.83 -11.86
N LYS A 83 12.09 -3.50 -11.62
CA LYS A 83 12.25 -2.95 -10.27
C LYS A 83 11.14 -3.40 -9.33
N VAL A 84 9.87 -3.44 -9.77
CA VAL A 84 8.76 -3.96 -8.97
C VAL A 84 9.02 -5.37 -8.48
N ARG A 85 9.49 -6.26 -9.35
CA ARG A 85 9.84 -7.66 -8.99
C ARG A 85 10.95 -7.73 -7.93
N ILE A 86 11.98 -6.90 -8.08
CA ILE A 86 13.08 -6.81 -7.10
C ILE A 86 12.55 -6.30 -5.76
N ILE A 87 11.72 -5.26 -5.76
CA ILE A 87 11.13 -4.66 -4.57
C ILE A 87 10.30 -5.69 -3.79
N GLU A 88 9.45 -6.46 -4.47
CA GLU A 88 8.68 -7.53 -3.83
C GLU A 88 9.60 -8.64 -3.27
N ALA A 89 10.61 -9.05 -4.03
CA ALA A 89 11.56 -10.09 -3.61
C ALA A 89 12.41 -9.67 -2.40
N THR A 90 12.65 -8.37 -2.22
CA THR A 90 13.40 -7.82 -1.07
C THR A 90 12.53 -7.51 0.14
N GLY A 91 11.21 -7.71 0.05
CA GLY A 91 10.29 -7.59 1.17
C GLY A 91 9.89 -6.16 1.54
N ALA A 92 9.88 -5.24 0.58
CA ALA A 92 9.28 -3.92 0.79
C ALA A 92 7.77 -4.03 1.07
N ASP A 93 7.23 -3.08 1.82
CA ASP A 93 5.84 -3.09 2.28
C ASP A 93 4.91 -2.26 1.39
N VAL A 94 5.42 -1.21 0.78
CA VAL A 94 4.67 -0.23 -0.03
C VAL A 94 5.52 0.18 -1.22
N LEU A 95 4.87 0.45 -2.34
CA LEU A 95 5.48 0.97 -3.56
C LEU A 95 5.02 2.40 -3.81
N MET A 96 5.95 3.29 -4.19
CA MET A 96 5.65 4.65 -4.60
C MET A 96 6.01 4.83 -6.07
N ASP A 97 5.00 5.06 -6.91
CA ASP A 97 5.18 5.40 -8.33
C ASP A 97 5.34 6.91 -8.50
N LEU A 98 6.56 7.33 -8.82
CA LEU A 98 6.98 8.71 -9.03
C LEU A 98 7.13 9.05 -10.53
N SER A 99 6.45 8.32 -11.40
CA SER A 99 6.56 8.50 -12.85
C SER A 99 6.23 9.92 -13.30
N THR A 100 7.12 10.49 -14.13
CA THR A 100 7.00 11.80 -14.78
C THR A 100 7.22 11.72 -16.29
N GLY A 101 7.33 10.51 -16.85
CA GLY A 101 7.55 10.28 -18.28
C GLY A 101 6.32 10.58 -19.14
N SER A 102 6.41 10.29 -20.42
CA SER A 102 5.41 10.68 -21.42
C SER A 102 4.04 9.98 -21.28
N ASP A 103 3.98 8.78 -20.72
CA ASP A 103 2.75 7.99 -20.53
C ASP A 103 2.63 7.55 -19.06
N ILE A 104 2.26 8.48 -18.20
CA ILE A 104 2.11 8.24 -16.76
C ILE A 104 0.96 7.25 -16.51
N ASP A 105 -0.18 7.42 -17.18
CA ASP A 105 -1.36 6.57 -16.97
C ASP A 105 -1.14 5.12 -17.43
N GLY A 106 -0.54 4.93 -18.59
CA GLY A 106 -0.22 3.60 -19.11
C GLY A 106 0.82 2.88 -18.24
N THR A 107 1.86 3.61 -17.83
CA THR A 107 2.89 3.11 -16.90
C THR A 107 2.27 2.69 -15.57
N ARG A 108 1.45 3.54 -14.95
CA ARG A 108 0.77 3.26 -13.69
C ARG A 108 -0.13 2.03 -13.76
N LYS A 109 -0.93 1.89 -14.83
CA LYS A 109 -1.78 0.71 -15.02
C LYS A 109 -0.98 -0.59 -15.05
N GLN A 110 0.18 -0.60 -15.72
CA GLN A 110 1.05 -1.76 -15.79
C GLN A 110 1.71 -2.05 -14.41
N ILE A 111 2.18 -1.03 -13.70
CA ILE A 111 2.74 -1.17 -12.35
C ILE A 111 1.67 -1.75 -11.40
N ILE A 112 0.46 -1.19 -11.43
CA ILE A 112 -0.66 -1.65 -10.60
C ILE A 112 -0.97 -3.13 -10.85
N ALA A 113 -0.94 -3.57 -12.10
CA ALA A 113 -1.20 -4.97 -12.47
C ALA A 113 -0.05 -5.92 -12.07
N ALA A 114 1.16 -5.40 -11.86
CA ALA A 114 2.36 -6.19 -11.63
C ALA A 114 2.64 -6.49 -10.14
N THR A 115 1.94 -5.86 -9.19
CA THR A 115 2.23 -6.02 -7.76
C THR A 115 0.97 -6.14 -6.91
N LYS A 116 1.11 -6.80 -5.75
CA LYS A 116 0.10 -6.86 -4.69
C LYS A 116 0.36 -5.87 -3.55
N LEU A 117 1.44 -5.11 -3.62
CA LEU A 117 1.73 -4.08 -2.63
C LEU A 117 0.75 -2.89 -2.75
N PRO A 118 0.44 -2.19 -1.65
CA PRO A 118 -0.17 -0.88 -1.72
C PRO A 118 0.70 0.07 -2.53
N ILE A 119 0.08 0.85 -3.43
CA ILE A 119 0.78 1.81 -4.29
C ILE A 119 0.35 3.23 -3.93
N GLY A 120 1.34 4.09 -3.66
CA GLY A 120 1.19 5.53 -3.62
C GLY A 120 1.56 6.16 -4.96
N THR A 121 0.98 7.30 -5.28
CA THR A 121 1.29 8.08 -6.48
C THR A 121 1.39 9.57 -6.14
N VAL A 122 1.94 10.38 -7.05
CA VAL A 122 2.01 11.83 -6.91
C VAL A 122 1.10 12.50 -7.93
N PRO A 123 -0.13 12.89 -7.55
CA PRO A 123 -1.11 13.48 -8.48
C PRO A 123 -0.62 14.76 -9.17
N MET A 124 0.30 15.50 -8.55
CA MET A 124 0.89 16.72 -9.13
C MET A 124 1.72 16.50 -10.39
N TYR A 125 2.09 15.24 -10.69
CA TYR A 125 2.88 14.92 -11.89
C TYR A 125 2.01 14.61 -13.11
N GLN A 126 0.69 14.58 -12.96
CA GLN A 126 -0.31 14.33 -14.02
C GLN A 126 -0.80 15.61 -14.69
#